data_6b1abef5bf6ecf9dbd5bfd9a443f357b
#
_entry.id   6b1abef5bf6ecf9dbd5bfd9a443f357b
#
_cell.length_a   1.000
_cell.length_b   1.000
_cell.length_c   1.000
_cell.angle_alpha   90.00
_cell.angle_beta   90.00
_cell.angle_gamma   90.00
#
_symmetry.space_group_name_H-M   'P 1'
#
loop_
_entity.id
_entity.type
_entity.pdbx_description
1 polymer ?
#
loop_
_entity_poly.entity_id
_entity_poly.type
_entity_poly.pdbx_seq_one_letter_code
_entity_poly.pdbx_strand_id
1 'polypeptide(L)'
;MSAKPISRFPVPKLSELPEDIRERIVVVQEKSGFVPNVFLALAHRPDEFRAFFAYHDALMEKESGLTKGEREMIVVATSGFNQCTYCVVAHGAIVRIREKSPNLADQIATNYR
;
A
#
# COMPACT_ATOMS: atom_id res chain seq x y z
N MET A 1 18.76 20.53 -2.83
CA MET A 1 18.88 19.12 -3.22
C MET A 1 17.54 18.66 -3.79
N SER A 2 17.51 18.22 -5.03
CA SER A 2 16.28 17.74 -5.63
C SER A 2 15.91 16.38 -5.04
N ALA A 3 14.61 16.17 -4.75
CA ALA A 3 14.13 14.89 -4.30
C ALA A 3 14.30 13.83 -5.41
N LYS A 4 14.65 12.61 -5.02
CA LYS A 4 14.68 11.50 -5.98
C LYS A 4 13.27 11.22 -6.49
N PRO A 5 13.13 10.93 -7.80
CA PRO A 5 11.82 10.56 -8.32
C PRO A 5 11.33 9.25 -7.66
N ILE A 6 10.03 9.15 -7.45
CA ILE A 6 9.42 7.95 -6.84
C ILE A 6 9.32 6.78 -7.83
N SER A 7 9.48 7.05 -9.12
CA SER A 7 9.41 6.03 -10.18
C SER A 7 10.35 6.40 -11.30
N ARG A 8 10.81 5.39 -12.04
CA ARG A 8 11.58 5.58 -13.29
C ARG A 8 10.66 6.06 -14.43
N PHE A 9 9.39 5.81 -14.31
CA PHE A 9 8.39 6.26 -15.28
C PHE A 9 7.80 7.59 -14.85
N PRO A 10 7.23 8.37 -15.80
CA PRO A 10 6.59 9.62 -15.45
C PRO A 10 5.47 9.40 -14.41
N VAL A 11 5.38 10.31 -13.45
CA VAL A 11 4.28 10.32 -12.49
C VAL A 11 3.32 11.42 -12.92
N PRO A 12 2.08 11.08 -13.32
CA PRO A 12 1.13 12.08 -13.79
C PRO A 12 0.66 12.97 -12.64
N LYS A 13 0.27 14.20 -12.98
CA LYS A 13 -0.38 15.10 -12.03
C LYS A 13 -1.79 14.58 -11.75
N LEU A 14 -2.29 14.81 -10.54
CA LEU A 14 -3.65 14.38 -10.20
C LEU A 14 -4.70 14.92 -11.16
N SER A 15 -4.53 16.17 -11.63
CA SER A 15 -5.43 16.80 -12.58
C SER A 15 -5.49 16.12 -13.95
N GLU A 16 -4.47 15.33 -14.29
CA GLU A 16 -4.36 14.63 -15.58
C GLU A 16 -4.92 13.21 -15.52
N LEU A 17 -5.28 12.73 -14.34
CA LEU A 17 -5.74 11.36 -14.14
C LEU A 17 -7.22 11.19 -14.48
N PRO A 18 -7.63 9.98 -14.90
CA PRO A 18 -9.05 9.67 -15.00
C PRO A 18 -9.76 9.91 -13.67
N GLU A 19 -11.03 10.29 -13.73
CA GLU A 19 -11.81 10.69 -12.57
C GLU A 19 -11.85 9.61 -11.48
N ASP A 20 -12.06 8.36 -11.84
CA ASP A 20 -12.15 7.25 -10.89
C ASP A 20 -10.84 7.04 -10.12
N ILE A 21 -9.71 7.15 -10.78
CA ILE A 21 -8.39 7.02 -10.17
C ILE A 21 -8.10 8.21 -9.26
N ARG A 22 -8.39 9.41 -9.73
CA ARG A 22 -8.21 10.63 -8.94
C ARG A 22 -9.05 10.60 -7.67
N GLU A 23 -10.31 10.20 -7.76
CA GLU A 23 -11.20 10.08 -6.59
C GLU A 23 -10.64 9.10 -5.55
N ARG A 24 -10.17 7.95 -6.00
CA ARG A 24 -9.56 6.97 -5.09
C ARG A 24 -8.35 7.54 -4.37
N ILE A 25 -7.47 8.23 -5.09
CA ILE A 25 -6.28 8.85 -4.50
C ILE A 25 -6.66 9.94 -3.51
N VAL A 26 -7.65 10.79 -3.84
CA VAL A 26 -8.13 11.84 -2.95
C VAL A 26 -8.68 11.25 -1.64
N VAL A 27 -9.47 10.17 -1.72
CA VAL A 27 -9.98 9.49 -0.53
C VAL A 27 -8.85 9.00 0.38
N VAL A 28 -7.81 8.40 -0.20
CA VAL A 28 -6.65 7.93 0.56
C VAL A 28 -5.91 9.11 1.19
N GLN A 29 -5.73 10.18 0.44
CA GLN A 29 -5.07 11.40 0.94
C GLN A 29 -5.82 12.00 2.13
N GLU A 30 -7.15 12.06 2.07
CA GLU A 30 -7.98 12.57 3.16
C GLU A 30 -7.88 11.70 4.41
N LYS A 31 -7.82 10.37 4.26
CA LYS A 31 -7.74 9.43 5.38
C LYS A 31 -6.35 9.39 6.03
N SER A 32 -5.29 9.43 5.25
CA SER A 32 -3.93 9.24 5.74
C SER A 32 -3.11 10.53 5.86
N GLY A 33 -3.59 11.63 5.28
CA GLY A 33 -2.88 12.90 5.27
C GLY A 33 -1.81 13.03 4.19
N PHE A 34 -1.63 12.01 3.37
CA PHE A 34 -0.67 12.02 2.25
C PHE A 34 -1.10 11.00 1.19
N VAL A 35 -0.49 11.09 0.01
CA VAL A 35 -0.69 10.09 -1.05
C VAL A 35 0.48 9.11 -1.01
N PRO A 36 0.23 7.82 -0.67
CA PRO A 36 1.31 6.84 -0.72
C PRO A 36 1.89 6.70 -2.12
N ASN A 37 3.21 6.57 -2.21
CA ASN A 37 3.92 6.55 -3.48
C ASN A 37 3.45 5.46 -4.45
N VAL A 38 2.95 4.32 -3.94
CA VAL A 38 2.46 3.23 -4.78
C VAL A 38 1.29 3.68 -5.66
N PHE A 39 0.40 4.54 -5.13
CA PHE A 39 -0.72 5.07 -5.92
C PHE A 39 -0.22 5.92 -7.08
N LEU A 40 0.76 6.78 -6.82
CA LEU A 40 1.32 7.66 -7.85
C LEU A 40 2.12 6.86 -8.90
N ALA A 41 2.90 5.89 -8.46
CA ALA A 41 3.70 5.06 -9.35
C ALA A 41 2.82 4.23 -10.30
N LEU A 42 1.75 3.62 -9.77
CA LEU A 42 0.82 2.81 -10.57
C LEU A 42 -0.07 3.66 -11.48
N ALA A 43 -0.30 4.91 -11.12
CA ALA A 43 -1.14 5.82 -11.92
C ALA A 43 -0.53 6.14 -13.30
N HIS A 44 0.75 5.85 -13.52
CA HIS A 44 1.40 5.95 -14.83
C HIS A 44 0.64 5.14 -15.91
N ARG A 45 0.05 4.01 -15.52
CA ARG A 45 -0.74 3.16 -16.42
C ARG A 45 -2.11 2.90 -15.79
N PRO A 46 -3.12 3.70 -16.16
CA PRO A 46 -4.44 3.65 -15.51
C PRO A 46 -5.10 2.27 -15.48
N ASP A 47 -5.02 1.50 -16.55
CA ASP A 47 -5.62 0.17 -16.57
C ASP A 47 -4.93 -0.80 -15.61
N GLU A 48 -3.62 -0.67 -15.46
CA GLU A 48 -2.87 -1.47 -14.49
C GLU A 48 -3.20 -1.03 -13.07
N PHE A 49 -3.36 0.26 -12.82
CA PHE A 49 -3.81 0.78 -11.54
C PHE A 49 -5.15 0.16 -11.15
N ARG A 50 -6.12 0.16 -12.07
CA ARG A 50 -7.46 -0.40 -11.83
C ARG A 50 -7.40 -1.89 -11.51
N ALA A 51 -6.64 -2.66 -12.31
CA ALA A 51 -6.51 -4.10 -12.13
C ALA A 51 -5.81 -4.43 -10.82
N PHE A 52 -4.74 -3.70 -10.48
CA PHE A 52 -4.01 -3.90 -9.22
C PHE A 52 -4.92 -3.66 -8.02
N PHE A 53 -5.62 -2.53 -7.98
CA PHE A 53 -6.46 -2.21 -6.83
C PHE A 53 -7.74 -3.04 -6.77
N ALA A 54 -8.25 -3.54 -7.90
CA ALA A 54 -9.34 -4.52 -7.88
C ALA A 54 -8.89 -5.81 -7.20
N TYR A 55 -7.70 -6.30 -7.52
CA TYR A 55 -7.13 -7.48 -6.88
C TYR A 55 -6.80 -7.22 -5.40
N HIS A 56 -6.18 -6.09 -5.11
CA HIS A 56 -5.88 -5.66 -3.74
C HIS A 56 -7.15 -5.64 -2.89
N ASP A 57 -8.21 -5.02 -3.38
CA ASP A 57 -9.46 -4.89 -2.62
C ASP A 57 -10.12 -6.24 -2.37
N ALA A 58 -10.06 -7.15 -3.35
CA ALA A 58 -10.57 -8.50 -3.19
C ALA A 58 -9.83 -9.27 -2.09
N LEU A 59 -8.53 -9.04 -1.94
CA LEU A 59 -7.72 -9.69 -0.90
C LEU A 59 -7.84 -9.00 0.46
N MET A 60 -7.84 -7.67 0.48
CA MET A 60 -7.64 -6.90 1.72
C MET A 60 -8.92 -6.33 2.30
N GLU A 61 -9.95 -6.09 1.48
CA GLU A 61 -11.17 -5.41 1.91
C GLU A 61 -12.40 -6.31 1.96
N LYS A 62 -12.39 -7.41 1.23
CA LYS A 62 -13.54 -8.31 1.18
C LYS A 62 -13.67 -9.09 2.50
N GLU A 63 -14.89 -9.26 2.96
CA GLU A 63 -15.16 -10.04 4.17
C GLU A 63 -14.71 -11.49 4.00
N SER A 64 -14.01 -12.01 5.01
CA SER A 64 -13.52 -13.39 5.06
C SER A 64 -13.32 -13.82 6.52
N GLY A 65 -12.77 -15.00 6.73
CA GLY A 65 -12.45 -15.50 8.06
C GLY A 65 -11.26 -14.82 8.75
N LEU A 66 -10.56 -13.91 8.04
CA LEU A 66 -9.41 -13.20 8.59
C LEU A 66 -9.79 -11.75 8.92
N THR A 67 -9.24 -11.23 10.00
CA THR A 67 -9.35 -9.80 10.32
C THR A 67 -8.47 -8.97 9.38
N LYS A 68 -8.71 -7.66 9.32
CA LYS A 68 -7.85 -6.75 8.54
C LYS A 68 -6.41 -6.77 9.05
N GLY A 69 -6.21 -6.82 10.38
CA GLY A 69 -4.89 -6.92 10.98
C GLY A 69 -4.15 -8.20 10.57
N GLU A 70 -4.84 -9.34 10.59
CA GLU A 70 -4.27 -10.61 10.17
C GLU A 70 -3.86 -10.60 8.70
N ARG A 71 -4.66 -10.01 7.83
CA ARG A 71 -4.32 -9.84 6.41
C ARG A 71 -3.05 -9.02 6.23
N GLU A 72 -2.94 -7.93 6.98
CA GLU A 72 -1.75 -7.07 6.95
C GLU A 72 -0.52 -7.81 7.49
N MET A 73 -0.68 -8.67 8.48
CA MET A 73 0.40 -9.51 8.98
C MET A 73 0.92 -10.46 7.90
N ILE A 74 0.03 -11.05 7.11
CA ILE A 74 0.41 -11.91 5.97
C ILE A 74 1.18 -11.09 4.93
N VAL A 75 0.73 -9.87 4.64
CA VAL A 75 1.44 -8.98 3.70
C VAL A 75 2.84 -8.67 4.22
N VAL A 76 2.99 -8.36 5.50
CA VAL A 76 4.32 -8.07 6.08
C VAL A 76 5.23 -9.29 5.99
N ALA A 77 4.73 -10.49 6.31
CA ALA A 77 5.50 -11.72 6.22
C ALA A 77 5.97 -11.98 4.77
N THR A 78 5.05 -11.88 3.82
CA THR A 78 5.33 -12.04 2.39
C THR A 78 6.34 -11.01 1.90
N SER A 79 6.18 -9.78 2.34
CA SER A 79 7.06 -8.66 1.98
C SER A 79 8.47 -8.81 2.56
N GLY A 80 8.56 -9.35 3.78
CA GLY A 80 9.84 -9.69 4.39
C GLY A 80 10.57 -10.76 3.60
N PHE A 81 9.87 -11.82 3.23
CA PHE A 81 10.42 -12.87 2.37
C PHE A 81 10.92 -12.31 1.04
N ASN A 82 10.12 -11.42 0.41
CA ASN A 82 10.45 -10.81 -0.86
C ASN A 82 11.46 -9.66 -0.75
N GLN A 83 11.88 -9.30 0.44
CA GLN A 83 12.81 -8.18 0.71
C GLN A 83 12.29 -6.85 0.13
N CYS A 84 10.97 -6.63 0.22
CA CYS A 84 10.36 -5.37 -0.20
C CYS A 84 10.33 -4.41 0.97
N THR A 85 11.32 -3.54 1.08
CA THR A 85 11.41 -2.57 2.19
C THR A 85 10.20 -1.65 2.24
N TYR A 86 9.76 -1.13 1.09
CA TYR A 86 8.58 -0.26 1.02
C TYR A 86 7.35 -0.96 1.60
N CYS A 87 7.11 -2.21 1.22
CA CYS A 87 5.95 -2.97 1.67
C CYS A 87 6.01 -3.27 3.16
N VAL A 88 7.19 -3.66 3.66
CA VAL A 88 7.40 -3.92 5.09
C VAL A 88 7.10 -2.68 5.91
N VAL A 89 7.58 -1.52 5.50
CA VAL A 89 7.35 -0.26 6.21
C VAL A 89 5.89 0.16 6.14
N ALA A 90 5.31 0.18 4.94
CA ALA A 90 3.94 0.65 4.73
C ALA A 90 2.90 -0.25 5.44
N HIS A 91 2.95 -1.55 5.21
CA HIS A 91 2.00 -2.47 5.81
C HIS A 91 2.33 -2.76 7.28
N GLY A 92 3.59 -2.67 7.67
CA GLY A 92 3.99 -2.74 9.08
C GLY A 92 3.37 -1.64 9.92
N ALA A 93 3.24 -0.44 9.38
CA ALA A 93 2.56 0.66 10.06
C ALA A 93 1.08 0.32 10.30
N ILE A 94 0.42 -0.32 9.34
CA ILE A 94 -0.98 -0.72 9.47
C ILE A 94 -1.11 -1.83 10.54
N VAL A 95 -0.19 -2.79 10.57
CA VAL A 95 -0.17 -3.83 11.63
C VAL A 95 -0.09 -3.20 13.01
N ARG A 96 0.80 -2.22 13.21
CA ARG A 96 0.93 -1.54 14.50
C ARG A 96 -0.37 -0.91 14.95
N ILE A 97 -1.10 -0.29 14.02
CA ILE A 97 -2.38 0.35 14.30
C ILE A 97 -3.47 -0.69 14.59
N ARG A 98 -3.60 -1.69 13.74
CA ARG A 98 -4.67 -2.70 13.83
C ARG A 98 -4.50 -3.62 15.03
N GLU A 99 -3.30 -4.06 15.31
CA GLU A 99 -3.01 -5.00 16.39
C GLU A 99 -2.59 -4.29 17.69
N LYS A 100 -2.47 -2.97 17.67
CA LYS A 100 -2.09 -2.15 18.85
C LYS A 100 -0.81 -2.66 19.50
N SER A 101 0.14 -3.07 18.67
CA SER A 101 1.42 -3.61 19.13
C SER A 101 2.57 -2.89 18.43
N PRO A 102 3.51 -2.29 19.18
CA PRO A 102 4.62 -1.55 18.57
C PRO A 102 5.66 -2.45 17.90
N ASN A 103 5.76 -3.72 18.32
CA ASN A 103 6.87 -4.59 17.90
C ASN A 103 6.46 -5.74 16.98
N LEU A 104 5.16 -6.05 16.89
CA LEU A 104 4.69 -7.22 16.15
C LEU A 104 5.10 -7.18 14.67
N ALA A 105 4.97 -6.04 14.02
CA ALA A 105 5.34 -5.89 12.62
C ALA A 105 6.83 -6.19 12.38
N ASP A 106 7.69 -5.68 13.26
CA ASP A 106 9.14 -5.91 13.16
C ASP A 106 9.49 -7.38 13.41
N GLN A 107 8.82 -8.00 14.36
CA GLN A 107 8.99 -9.44 14.62
C GLN A 107 8.62 -10.28 13.39
N ILE A 108 7.49 -9.98 12.75
CA ILE A 108 7.05 -10.69 11.56
C ILE A 108 8.02 -10.44 10.40
N ALA A 109 8.43 -9.20 10.18
CA ALA A 109 9.32 -8.84 9.08
C ALA A 109 10.69 -9.53 9.17
N THR A 110 11.19 -9.72 10.39
CA THR A 110 12.51 -10.31 10.62
C THR A 110 12.47 -11.82 10.85
N ASN A 111 11.32 -12.37 11.19
CA ASN A 111 11.14 -13.80 11.45
C ASN A 111 9.79 -14.28 10.91
N TYR A 112 9.66 -14.25 9.60
CA TYR A 112 8.42 -14.57 8.88
C TYR A 112 8.17 -16.09 8.73
N ARG A 113 9.06 -16.93 9.18
CA ARG A 113 8.97 -18.40 9.10
C ARG A 113 8.21 -19.01 10.27
#